data_8aa6558adbdf16bcdd3a825153224f97
#
_entry.id   8aa6558adbdf16bcdd3a825153224f97
#
_cell.length_a   1.000
_cell.length_b   1.000
_cell.length_c   1.000
_cell.angle_alpha   90.00
_cell.angle_beta   90.00
_cell.angle_gamma   90.00
#
_symmetry.space_group_name_H-M   'P 1'
#
loop_
_entity.id
_entity.type
_entity.pdbx_description
1 polymer ?
#
loop_
_entity_poly.entity_id
_entity_poly.type
_entity_poly.pdbx_seq_one_letter_code
_entity_poly.pdbx_strand_id
1 'polypeptide(L)'
;MKRRILLVDDDLAVLLTVKAVLELHGFEVDTAVSSAEAVTRMESGVYHMVISDLHMESEDAGLEVLRRAQRQAYDPATALLTAYKPSPEAGDDGSTQSLSAKSDAENWVGSNPESVLIKPLGTGDLLRQVEALLIRHADKQSQRNAASRAQANLRRAG
;
A
#
# COMPACT_ATOMS: atom_id res chain seq x y z
N MET A 1 0.98 -22.19 -1.35
CA MET A 1 0.91 -21.23 -0.25
C MET A 1 0.14 -20.00 -0.71
N LYS A 2 -0.96 -19.68 -0.05
CA LYS A 2 -1.76 -18.50 -0.40
C LYS A 2 -1.04 -17.23 0.03
N ARG A 3 -1.06 -16.21 -0.82
CA ARG A 3 -0.57 -14.88 -0.45
C ARG A 3 -1.57 -14.21 0.47
N ARG A 4 -1.08 -13.61 1.54
CA ARG A 4 -1.91 -12.95 2.55
C ARG A 4 -1.91 -11.44 2.35
N ILE A 5 -3.09 -10.86 2.35
CA ILE A 5 -3.30 -9.41 2.20
C ILE A 5 -4.01 -8.88 3.43
N LEU A 6 -3.52 -7.79 3.98
CA LEU A 6 -4.25 -7.00 4.98
C LEU A 6 -4.93 -5.84 4.28
N LEU A 7 -6.25 -5.77 4.40
CA LEU A 7 -7.07 -4.70 3.83
C LEU A 7 -7.61 -3.81 4.93
N VAL A 8 -7.34 -2.52 4.86
CA VAL A 8 -7.69 -1.54 5.90
C VAL A 8 -8.59 -0.46 5.31
N ASP A 9 -9.81 -0.36 5.80
CA ASP A 9 -10.79 0.65 5.39
C ASP A 9 -11.85 0.75 6.49
N ASP A 10 -12.33 1.95 6.80
CA ASP A 10 -13.42 2.15 7.75
C ASP A 10 -14.80 1.89 7.14
N ASP A 11 -14.89 1.77 5.83
CA ASP A 11 -16.12 1.42 5.11
C ASP A 11 -16.25 -0.11 5.02
N LEU A 12 -17.18 -0.67 5.78
CA LEU A 12 -17.41 -2.11 5.84
C LEU A 12 -17.85 -2.69 4.48
N ALA A 13 -18.62 -1.94 3.70
CA ALA A 13 -19.05 -2.39 2.37
C ALA A 13 -17.85 -2.56 1.43
N VAL A 14 -16.90 -1.64 1.46
CA VAL A 14 -15.66 -1.72 0.68
C VAL A 14 -14.84 -2.94 1.12
N LEU A 15 -14.65 -3.13 2.44
CA LEU A 15 -13.92 -4.28 2.98
C LEU A 15 -14.50 -5.60 2.51
N LEU A 16 -15.81 -5.76 2.63
CA LEU A 16 -16.48 -7.01 2.25
C LEU A 16 -16.40 -7.28 0.75
N THR A 17 -16.57 -6.25 -0.06
CA THR A 17 -16.51 -6.38 -1.53
C THR A 17 -15.12 -6.72 -2.01
N VAL A 18 -14.12 -5.97 -1.59
CA VAL A 18 -12.72 -6.19 -2.01
C VAL A 18 -12.19 -7.52 -1.48
N LYS A 19 -12.51 -7.86 -0.24
CA LYS A 19 -12.16 -9.15 0.35
C LYS A 19 -12.73 -10.31 -0.47
N ALA A 20 -14.01 -10.26 -0.82
CA ALA A 20 -14.66 -11.31 -1.60
C ALA A 20 -13.97 -11.50 -2.96
N VAL A 21 -13.66 -10.41 -3.66
CA VAL A 21 -12.99 -10.45 -4.96
C VAL A 21 -11.60 -11.09 -4.83
N LEU A 22 -10.81 -10.68 -3.87
CA LEU A 22 -9.45 -11.20 -3.67
C LEU A 22 -9.47 -12.67 -3.25
N GLU A 23 -10.36 -13.05 -2.36
CA GLU A 23 -10.48 -14.45 -1.92
C GLU A 23 -10.91 -15.39 -3.05
N LEU A 24 -11.81 -14.95 -3.93
CA LEU A 24 -12.20 -15.71 -5.12
C LEU A 24 -11.01 -16.00 -6.05
N HIS A 25 -9.97 -15.17 -6.00
CA HIS A 25 -8.78 -15.33 -6.82
C HIS A 25 -7.58 -15.93 -6.08
N GLY A 26 -7.84 -16.55 -4.95
CA GLY A 26 -6.86 -17.36 -4.25
C GLY A 26 -6.01 -16.63 -3.21
N PHE A 27 -6.34 -15.38 -2.89
CA PHE A 27 -5.68 -14.65 -1.80
C PHE A 27 -6.36 -14.97 -0.47
N GLU A 28 -5.60 -14.88 0.61
CA GLU A 28 -6.11 -14.90 1.97
C GLU A 28 -6.16 -13.47 2.47
N VAL A 29 -7.33 -12.99 2.91
CA VAL A 29 -7.53 -11.58 3.25
C VAL A 29 -7.98 -11.42 4.69
N ASP A 30 -7.19 -10.69 5.47
CA ASP A 30 -7.60 -10.17 6.76
C ASP A 30 -8.03 -8.70 6.61
N THR A 31 -8.95 -8.25 7.43
CA THR A 31 -9.47 -6.88 7.38
C THR A 31 -9.23 -6.15 8.68
N ALA A 32 -9.12 -4.83 8.60
CA ALA A 32 -9.07 -3.93 9.74
C ALA A 32 -9.90 -2.67 9.44
N VAL A 33 -10.60 -2.15 10.44
CA VAL A 33 -11.47 -0.98 10.28
C VAL A 33 -10.84 0.32 10.75
N SER A 34 -9.64 0.24 11.32
CA SER A 34 -8.91 1.40 11.83
C SER A 34 -7.41 1.18 11.74
N SER A 35 -6.64 2.25 11.90
CA SER A 35 -5.18 2.17 11.94
C SER A 35 -4.68 1.34 13.13
N ALA A 36 -5.30 1.48 14.29
CA ALA A 36 -4.94 0.72 15.50
C ALA A 36 -5.14 -0.79 15.30
N GLU A 37 -6.27 -1.19 14.73
CA GLU A 37 -6.54 -2.59 14.42
C GLU A 37 -5.56 -3.12 13.37
N ALA A 38 -5.25 -2.31 12.35
CA ALA A 38 -4.27 -2.67 11.32
C ALA A 38 -2.88 -2.93 11.93
N VAL A 39 -2.41 -2.09 12.83
CA VAL A 39 -1.12 -2.27 13.50
C VAL A 39 -1.11 -3.56 14.32
N THR A 40 -2.17 -3.84 15.07
CA THR A 40 -2.31 -5.08 15.82
C THR A 40 -2.25 -6.31 14.90
N ARG A 41 -2.92 -6.26 13.76
CA ARG A 41 -2.88 -7.32 12.75
C ARG A 41 -1.47 -7.52 12.19
N MET A 42 -0.78 -6.43 11.87
CA MET A 42 0.58 -6.49 11.32
C MET A 42 1.59 -7.06 12.31
N GLU A 43 1.41 -6.80 13.60
CA GLU A 43 2.29 -7.33 14.65
C GLU A 43 2.05 -8.80 14.93
N SER A 44 0.84 -9.30 14.72
CA SER A 44 0.46 -10.69 15.02
C SER A 44 0.46 -11.62 13.81
N GLY A 45 0.68 -11.09 12.60
CA GLY A 45 0.67 -11.88 11.38
C GLY A 45 1.75 -11.45 10.40
N VAL A 46 1.90 -12.20 9.32
CA VAL A 46 2.81 -11.91 8.22
C VAL A 46 2.00 -11.70 6.95
N TYR A 47 2.19 -10.58 6.29
CA TYR A 47 1.44 -10.22 5.09
C TYR A 47 2.37 -10.01 3.89
N HIS A 48 1.91 -10.42 2.73
CA HIS A 48 2.60 -10.15 1.46
C HIS A 48 2.27 -8.74 0.95
N MET A 49 1.11 -8.22 1.32
CA MET A 49 0.65 -6.90 0.92
C MET A 49 -0.24 -6.28 1.98
N VAL A 50 -0.14 -4.96 2.14
CA VAL A 50 -1.04 -4.15 2.95
C VAL A 50 -1.67 -3.09 2.07
N ILE A 51 -2.99 -3.09 2.00
CA ILE A 51 -3.78 -2.09 1.25
C ILE A 51 -4.56 -1.28 2.27
N SER A 52 -4.41 0.03 2.24
CA SER A 52 -5.12 0.91 3.18
C SER A 52 -5.83 2.04 2.46
N ASP A 53 -7.06 2.32 2.90
CA ASP A 53 -7.73 3.58 2.57
C ASP A 53 -6.96 4.75 3.20
N LEU A 54 -6.95 5.90 2.53
CA LEU A 54 -6.22 7.08 3.01
C LEU A 54 -6.93 7.73 4.19
N HIS A 55 -8.23 7.96 4.05
CA HIS A 55 -9.03 8.67 5.05
C HIS A 55 -9.84 7.70 5.90
N MET A 56 -9.52 7.63 7.17
CA MET A 56 -10.24 6.81 8.16
C MET A 56 -10.58 7.67 9.37
N GLU A 57 -10.10 7.33 10.56
CA GLU A 57 -10.32 8.10 11.79
C GLU A 57 -9.63 9.48 11.77
N SER A 58 -8.65 9.65 10.88
CA SER A 58 -8.02 10.95 10.61
C SER A 58 -7.62 11.03 9.13
N GLU A 59 -7.24 12.23 8.68
CA GLU A 59 -6.85 12.43 7.28
C GLU A 59 -5.61 11.62 6.87
N ASP A 60 -4.72 11.32 7.82
CA ASP A 60 -3.46 10.64 7.56
C ASP A 60 -3.40 9.20 8.12
N ALA A 61 -4.53 8.69 8.62
CA ALA A 61 -4.56 7.36 9.25
C ALA A 61 -4.09 6.24 8.31
N GLY A 62 -4.54 6.25 7.06
CA GLY A 62 -4.12 5.26 6.07
C GLY A 62 -2.64 5.34 5.73
N LEU A 63 -2.09 6.52 5.68
CA LEU A 63 -0.67 6.74 5.42
C LEU A 63 0.18 6.19 6.55
N GLU A 64 -0.23 6.39 7.80
CA GLU A 64 0.43 5.83 8.96
C GLU A 64 0.45 4.30 8.91
N VAL A 65 -0.65 3.68 8.52
CA VAL A 65 -0.73 2.23 8.31
C VAL A 65 0.33 1.76 7.31
N LEU A 66 0.46 2.44 6.18
CA LEU A 66 1.43 2.07 5.14
C LEU A 66 2.87 2.29 5.59
N ARG A 67 3.14 3.35 6.34
CA ARG A 67 4.46 3.58 6.94
C ARG A 67 4.83 2.48 7.93
N ARG A 68 3.89 2.06 8.76
CA ARG A 68 4.08 0.94 9.69
C ARG A 68 4.33 -0.37 8.96
N ALA A 69 3.60 -0.60 7.87
CA ALA A 69 3.79 -1.78 7.02
C ALA A 69 5.21 -1.83 6.45
N GLN A 70 5.72 -0.70 5.96
CA GLN A 70 7.07 -0.60 5.40
C GLN A 70 8.19 -0.88 6.41
N ARG A 71 7.90 -0.74 7.70
CA ARG A 71 8.86 -1.03 8.77
C ARG A 71 8.84 -2.48 9.24
N GLN A 72 7.87 -3.28 8.79
CA GLN A 72 7.80 -4.68 9.18
C GLN A 72 8.95 -5.49 8.58
N ALA A 73 9.51 -6.40 9.37
CA ALA A 73 10.65 -7.23 8.94
C ALA A 73 10.31 -8.12 7.74
N TYR A 74 9.05 -8.50 7.58
CA TYR A 74 8.61 -9.29 6.44
C TYR A 74 8.38 -8.48 5.16
N ASP A 75 8.59 -7.16 5.21
CA ASP A 75 8.61 -6.24 4.07
C ASP A 75 7.45 -6.46 3.08
N PRO A 76 6.21 -6.15 3.47
CA PRO A 76 5.06 -6.34 2.58
C PRO A 76 5.03 -5.28 1.48
N ALA A 77 4.44 -5.62 0.33
CA ALA A 77 4.05 -4.62 -0.65
C ALA A 77 2.99 -3.70 -0.03
N THR A 78 2.97 -2.43 -0.41
CA THR A 78 2.01 -1.46 0.10
C THR A 78 1.21 -0.82 -1.02
N ALA A 79 -0.07 -0.56 -0.79
CA ALA A 79 -0.93 0.14 -1.73
C ALA A 79 -1.89 1.07 -0.99
N LEU A 80 -2.05 2.26 -1.52
CA LEU A 80 -2.99 3.25 -1.04
C LEU A 80 -4.28 3.16 -1.85
N LEU A 81 -5.41 2.98 -1.19
CA LEU A 81 -6.73 2.95 -1.81
C LEU A 81 -7.43 4.29 -1.53
N THR A 82 -7.75 5.06 -2.57
CA THR A 82 -8.32 6.39 -2.38
C THR A 82 -9.33 6.73 -3.48
N ALA A 83 -10.35 7.49 -3.12
CA ALA A 83 -11.28 8.10 -4.08
C ALA A 83 -10.69 9.35 -4.73
N TYR A 84 -9.61 9.88 -4.19
CA TYR A 84 -8.97 11.09 -4.68
C TYR A 84 -8.04 10.79 -5.86
N LYS A 85 -8.35 11.34 -7.00
CA LYS A 85 -7.44 11.34 -8.16
C LYS A 85 -6.65 12.64 -8.14
N PRO A 86 -5.35 12.63 -7.86
CA PRO A 86 -4.56 13.82 -8.03
C PRO A 86 -4.59 14.22 -9.50
N SER A 87 -5.25 15.34 -9.81
CA SER A 87 -5.29 15.91 -11.14
C SER A 87 -4.02 16.73 -11.35
N PRO A 88 -3.24 16.46 -12.40
CA PRO A 88 -2.08 17.31 -12.69
C PRO A 88 -2.49 18.75 -13.08
N GLU A 89 -3.78 18.98 -13.32
CA GLU A 89 -4.31 20.28 -13.72
C GLU A 89 -4.99 21.08 -12.59
N ALA A 90 -5.00 20.56 -11.37
CA ALA A 90 -5.60 21.27 -10.24
C ALA A 90 -4.73 22.44 -9.72
N GLY A 91 -3.73 22.85 -10.46
CA GLY A 91 -2.79 23.89 -10.07
C GLY A 91 -3.22 25.31 -10.39
N ASP A 92 -4.37 25.55 -11.02
CA ASP A 92 -4.67 26.87 -11.52
C ASP A 92 -6.06 27.42 -11.15
N ASP A 93 -6.52 27.13 -9.96
CA ASP A 93 -7.64 27.84 -9.38
C ASP A 93 -7.15 28.95 -8.45
N GLY A 94 -6.50 29.97 -8.97
CA GLY A 94 -6.30 31.28 -8.36
C GLY A 94 -6.34 31.44 -6.84
N SER A 95 -6.46 30.39 -6.10
CA SER A 95 -6.37 30.39 -4.65
C SER A 95 -4.91 30.22 -4.25
N THR A 96 -4.26 31.34 -4.15
CA THR A 96 -2.90 31.50 -3.66
C THR A 96 -2.75 31.06 -2.20
N GLN A 97 -3.36 29.96 -1.80
CA GLN A 97 -3.34 29.57 -0.40
C GLN A 97 -2.42 28.41 -0.06
N SER A 98 -1.49 28.05 -0.92
CA SER A 98 -0.53 27.13 -0.39
C SER A 98 0.79 27.16 -1.13
N LEU A 99 1.60 28.07 -0.66
CA LEU A 99 3.02 27.82 -0.54
C LEU A 99 3.28 26.91 0.69
N SER A 100 2.24 26.29 1.24
CA SER A 100 2.41 25.27 2.27
C SER A 100 2.94 23.99 1.65
N ALA A 101 3.87 23.35 2.33
CA ALA A 101 4.41 22.07 1.96
C ALA A 101 3.28 21.14 1.50
N LYS A 102 3.52 20.40 0.43
CA LYS A 102 2.61 19.34 -0.01
C LYS A 102 2.25 18.48 1.19
N SER A 103 0.99 18.07 1.28
CA SER A 103 0.58 17.19 2.36
C SER A 103 1.43 15.91 2.34
N ASP A 104 1.56 15.26 3.47
CA ASP A 104 2.28 13.98 3.56
C ASP A 104 1.74 12.95 2.56
N ALA A 105 0.42 12.97 2.35
CA ALA A 105 -0.23 12.10 1.38
C ALA A 105 0.21 12.41 -0.05
N GLU A 106 0.28 13.68 -0.44
CA GLU A 106 0.75 14.09 -1.76
C GLU A 106 2.22 13.71 -1.98
N ASN A 107 3.05 13.88 -0.96
CA ASN A 107 4.45 13.49 -1.01
C ASN A 107 4.59 11.98 -1.16
N TRP A 108 3.79 11.20 -0.43
CA TRP A 108 3.80 9.74 -0.52
C TRP A 108 3.35 9.27 -1.91
N VAL A 109 2.27 9.82 -2.43
CA VAL A 109 1.75 9.52 -3.78
C VAL A 109 2.79 9.86 -4.84
N GLY A 110 3.43 11.01 -4.73
CA GLY A 110 4.48 11.43 -5.66
C GLY A 110 5.69 10.50 -5.66
N SER A 111 6.02 9.91 -4.51
CA SER A 111 7.13 8.96 -4.38
C SER A 111 6.74 7.51 -4.74
N ASN A 112 5.45 7.20 -4.72
CA ASN A 112 4.93 5.84 -4.95
C ASN A 112 3.73 5.83 -5.91
N PRO A 113 3.85 6.43 -7.11
CA PRO A 113 2.69 6.58 -8.01
C PRO A 113 2.07 5.27 -8.44
N GLU A 114 2.88 4.21 -8.56
CA GLU A 114 2.42 2.87 -8.93
C GLU A 114 1.67 2.15 -7.82
N SER A 115 1.75 2.63 -6.58
CA SER A 115 1.12 2.02 -5.41
C SER A 115 -0.21 2.66 -5.03
N VAL A 116 -0.80 3.46 -5.92
CA VAL A 116 -2.08 4.13 -5.69
C VAL A 116 -3.19 3.43 -6.45
N LEU A 117 -4.21 2.99 -5.73
CA LEU A 117 -5.43 2.39 -6.29
C LEU A 117 -6.58 3.40 -6.13
N ILE A 118 -7.27 3.71 -7.21
CA ILE A 118 -8.32 4.74 -7.21
C ILE A 118 -9.70 4.10 -7.21
N LYS A 119 -10.54 4.47 -6.23
CA LYS A 119 -11.95 4.05 -6.15
C LYS A 119 -12.81 4.82 -7.18
N PRO A 120 -13.86 4.23 -7.73
CA PRO A 120 -14.23 2.82 -7.65
C PRO A 120 -13.37 1.95 -8.56
N LEU A 121 -12.99 0.76 -8.08
CA LEU A 121 -12.21 -0.19 -8.86
C LEU A 121 -13.11 -1.27 -9.43
N GLY A 122 -13.01 -1.51 -10.74
CA GLY A 122 -13.57 -2.70 -11.34
C GLY A 122 -12.82 -3.93 -10.85
N THR A 123 -13.51 -5.07 -10.79
CA THR A 123 -12.94 -6.35 -10.30
C THR A 123 -11.66 -6.73 -11.05
N GLY A 124 -11.67 -6.64 -12.38
CA GLY A 124 -10.51 -6.98 -13.20
C GLY A 124 -9.34 -6.02 -13.00
N ASP A 125 -9.62 -4.73 -12.85
CA ASP A 125 -8.60 -3.72 -12.62
C ASP A 125 -7.93 -3.87 -11.25
N LEU A 126 -8.72 -4.14 -10.22
CA LEU A 126 -8.21 -4.41 -8.88
C LEU A 126 -7.23 -5.58 -8.88
N LEU A 127 -7.62 -6.69 -9.49
CA LEU A 127 -6.78 -7.90 -9.54
C LEU A 127 -5.49 -7.66 -10.31
N ARG A 128 -5.56 -7.01 -11.46
CA ARG A 128 -4.37 -6.69 -12.26
C ARG A 128 -3.40 -5.81 -11.51
N GLN A 129 -3.91 -4.79 -10.84
CA GLN A 129 -3.08 -3.87 -10.07
C GLN A 129 -2.46 -4.55 -8.85
N VAL A 130 -3.21 -5.35 -8.11
CA VAL A 130 -2.70 -6.12 -6.97
C VAL A 130 -1.60 -7.08 -7.41
N GLU A 131 -1.83 -7.86 -8.45
CA GLU A 131 -0.83 -8.79 -8.98
C GLU A 131 0.42 -8.07 -9.49
N ALA A 132 0.24 -6.98 -10.22
CA ALA A 132 1.36 -6.18 -10.73
C ALA A 132 2.20 -5.58 -9.59
N LEU A 133 1.57 -5.10 -8.52
CA LEU A 133 2.27 -4.59 -7.35
C LEU A 133 3.05 -5.67 -6.62
N LEU A 134 2.47 -6.85 -6.46
CA LEU A 134 3.14 -7.98 -5.82
C LEU A 134 4.36 -8.44 -6.63
N ILE A 135 4.23 -8.55 -7.93
CA ILE A 135 5.34 -8.94 -8.83
C ILE A 135 6.45 -7.89 -8.76
N ARG A 136 6.10 -6.62 -8.89
CA ARG A 136 7.08 -5.51 -8.85
C ARG A 136 7.81 -5.44 -7.51
N HIS A 137 7.10 -5.66 -6.43
CA HIS A 137 7.70 -5.69 -5.09
C HIS A 137 8.64 -6.87 -4.91
N ALA A 138 8.26 -8.06 -5.37
CA ALA A 138 9.12 -9.24 -5.34
C ALA A 138 10.42 -9.04 -6.16
N ASP A 139 10.33 -8.40 -7.32
CA ASP A 139 11.49 -8.05 -8.13
C ASP A 139 12.43 -7.10 -7.40
N LYS A 140 11.90 -6.08 -6.76
CA LYS A 140 12.69 -5.13 -5.94
C LYS A 140 13.38 -5.83 -4.77
N GLN A 141 12.70 -6.76 -4.11
CA GLN A 141 13.28 -7.56 -3.03
C GLN A 141 14.43 -8.42 -3.54
N SER A 142 14.24 -9.08 -4.67
CA SER A 142 15.29 -9.93 -5.31
C SER A 142 16.52 -9.11 -5.65
N GLN A 143 16.35 -7.92 -6.21
CA GLN A 143 17.46 -7.01 -6.54
C GLN A 143 18.22 -6.56 -5.28
N ARG A 144 17.50 -6.20 -4.21
CA ARG A 144 18.14 -5.82 -2.94
C ARG A 144 18.92 -6.97 -2.33
N ASN A 145 18.36 -8.17 -2.36
CA ASN A 145 19.04 -9.36 -1.84
C ASN A 145 20.29 -9.73 -2.65
N ALA A 146 20.23 -9.61 -3.97
CA ALA A 146 21.36 -9.84 -4.85
C ALA A 146 22.49 -8.81 -4.59
N ALA A 147 22.15 -7.53 -4.45
CA ALA A 147 23.10 -6.48 -4.12
C ALA A 147 23.77 -6.72 -2.76
N SER A 148 23.01 -7.12 -1.75
CA SER A 148 23.53 -7.44 -0.42
C SER A 148 24.49 -8.63 -0.45
N ARG A 149 24.17 -9.66 -1.21
CA ARG A 149 25.05 -10.84 -1.39
C ARG A 149 26.34 -10.48 -2.11
N ALA A 150 26.27 -9.65 -3.15
CA ALA A 150 27.43 -9.17 -3.88
C ALA A 150 28.38 -8.38 -2.97
N GLN A 151 27.84 -7.48 -2.15
CA GLN A 151 28.62 -6.74 -1.17
C GLN A 151 29.28 -7.63 -0.10
N ALA A 152 28.55 -8.63 0.39
CA ALA A 152 29.06 -9.59 1.37
C ALA A 152 30.23 -10.41 0.76
N ASN A 153 30.10 -10.83 -0.48
CA ASN A 153 31.16 -11.57 -1.20
C ASN A 153 32.40 -10.71 -1.42
N LEU A 154 32.25 -9.44 -1.76
CA LEU A 154 33.37 -8.51 -1.90
C LEU A 154 34.11 -8.28 -0.59
N ARG A 155 33.41 -8.22 0.55
CA ARG A 155 34.02 -8.10 1.87
C ARG A 155 34.77 -9.34 2.31
N ARG A 156 34.36 -10.52 1.85
CA ARG A 156 35.05 -11.80 2.16
C ARG A 156 36.29 -12.04 1.30
N ALA A 157 36.34 -11.44 0.13
CA ALA A 157 37.48 -11.59 -0.82
C ALA A 157 38.64 -10.63 -0.57
N GLY A 158 38.47 -9.69 0.38
CA GLY A 158 39.50 -8.70 0.69
C GLY A 158 40.35 -9.05 1.92
#